data_6ab8eda89a30d65f0b18a99a0aa6eaa7
#
_entry.id   6ab8eda89a30d65f0b18a99a0aa6eaa7
#
_cell.length_a   1.000
_cell.length_b   1.000
_cell.length_c   1.000
_cell.angle_alpha   90.00
_cell.angle_beta   90.00
_cell.angle_gamma   90.00
#
_symmetry.space_group_name_H-M   'P 1'
#
loop_
_entity.id
_entity.type
_entity.pdbx_description
1 polymer ?
#
loop_
_entity_poly.entity_id
_entity_poly.type
_entity_poly.pdbx_seq_one_letter_code
_entity_poly.pdbx_strand_id
1 'polypeptide(L)'
;GNIGQSVVAYEKALRLAPQDDDIRANLKFVHSKTIDRVSSGSRMFFVDWYESMLNLCGIDGWAGIGVASFIVMLLLIAVYFLCGRVVLRKVGFYGALLSFVIFIMSNLFAWQQLRAFNAHDRAVVVRPSAQIRKTPSDTSASAFVLHEGTSVVITDSLMKGWLGIRLDDGREGWIKSNQVEVI
;
A
#
# COMPACT_ATOMS: atom_id res chain seq x y z
N GLY A 1 -0.49 1.85 -28.15
CA GLY A 1 -1.16 1.39 -26.92
C GLY A 1 -1.23 2.54 -25.94
N ASN A 2 -2.29 2.63 -25.17
CA ASN A 2 -2.48 3.68 -24.16
C ASN A 2 -1.73 3.27 -22.88
N ILE A 3 -0.52 3.77 -22.68
CA ILE A 3 0.35 3.42 -21.56
C ILE A 3 -0.31 3.82 -20.23
N GLY A 4 -0.89 5.02 -20.16
CA GLY A 4 -1.56 5.52 -18.98
C GLY A 4 -2.69 4.62 -18.50
N GLN A 5 -3.56 4.19 -19.42
CA GLN A 5 -4.65 3.27 -19.09
C GLN A 5 -4.16 1.87 -18.68
N SER A 6 -3.05 1.40 -19.24
CA SER A 6 -2.44 0.14 -18.83
C SER A 6 -1.92 0.22 -17.40
N VAL A 7 -1.26 1.33 -17.02
CA VAL A 7 -0.80 1.56 -15.65
C VAL A 7 -2.00 1.59 -14.69
N VAL A 8 -3.07 2.35 -15.02
CA VAL A 8 -4.30 2.39 -14.22
C VAL A 8 -4.87 1.00 -13.99
N ALA A 9 -4.96 0.18 -15.06
CA ALA A 9 -5.52 -1.16 -14.95
C ALA A 9 -4.67 -2.07 -14.03
N TYR A 10 -3.34 -2.05 -14.19
CA TYR A 10 -2.45 -2.85 -13.35
C TYR A 10 -2.38 -2.34 -11.90
N GLU A 11 -2.41 -1.03 -11.67
CA GLU A 11 -2.47 -0.46 -10.31
C GLU A 11 -3.78 -0.87 -9.61
N LYS A 12 -4.93 -0.80 -10.30
CA LYS A 12 -6.21 -1.29 -9.78
C LYS A 12 -6.17 -2.79 -9.49
N ALA A 13 -5.58 -3.58 -10.38
CA ALA A 13 -5.41 -5.02 -10.19
C ALA A 13 -4.50 -5.32 -8.99
N LEU A 14 -3.36 -4.63 -8.86
CA LEU A 14 -2.43 -4.81 -7.74
C LEU A 14 -3.07 -4.42 -6.40
N ARG A 15 -3.96 -3.43 -6.39
CA ARG A 15 -4.72 -3.07 -5.21
C ARG A 15 -5.66 -4.18 -4.76
N LEU A 16 -6.29 -4.91 -5.69
CA LEU A 16 -7.16 -6.05 -5.39
C LEU A 16 -6.38 -7.32 -5.00
N ALA A 17 -5.19 -7.52 -5.58
CA ALA A 17 -4.33 -8.67 -5.34
C ALA A 17 -2.88 -8.23 -5.11
N PRO A 18 -2.56 -7.62 -3.95
CA PRO A 18 -1.23 -7.04 -3.69
C PRO A 18 -0.11 -8.09 -3.59
N GLN A 19 -0.45 -9.36 -3.41
CA GLN A 19 0.49 -10.50 -3.37
C GLN A 19 0.76 -11.12 -4.75
N ASP A 20 0.10 -10.67 -5.82
CA ASP A 20 0.26 -11.24 -7.15
C ASP A 20 1.54 -10.70 -7.82
N ASP A 21 2.53 -11.58 -7.95
CA ASP A 21 3.83 -11.24 -8.52
C ASP A 21 3.76 -11.00 -10.04
N ASP A 22 2.83 -11.64 -10.75
CA ASP A 22 2.66 -11.44 -12.19
C ASP A 22 2.11 -10.02 -12.48
N ILE A 23 1.13 -9.59 -11.70
CA ILE A 23 0.60 -8.22 -11.80
C ILE A 23 1.72 -7.21 -11.51
N ARG A 24 2.51 -7.45 -10.46
CA ARG A 24 3.63 -6.57 -10.08
C ARG A 24 4.72 -6.52 -11.15
N ALA A 25 5.06 -7.66 -11.75
CA ALA A 25 6.03 -7.75 -12.84
C ALA A 25 5.54 -7.01 -14.08
N ASN A 26 4.26 -7.18 -14.46
CA ASN A 26 3.65 -6.50 -15.59
C ASN A 26 3.56 -4.98 -15.37
N LEU A 27 3.19 -4.53 -14.18
CA LEU A 27 3.18 -3.12 -13.81
C LEU A 27 4.58 -2.51 -13.94
N LYS A 28 5.61 -3.20 -13.42
CA LYS A 28 7.01 -2.78 -13.55
C LYS A 28 7.44 -2.69 -15.02
N PHE A 29 7.00 -3.65 -15.85
CA PHE A 29 7.29 -3.61 -17.29
C PHE A 29 6.62 -2.40 -17.95
N VAL A 30 5.35 -2.11 -17.66
CA VAL A 30 4.65 -0.95 -18.22
C VAL A 30 5.30 0.36 -17.73
N HIS A 31 5.66 0.47 -16.45
CA HIS A 31 6.42 1.62 -15.94
C HIS A 31 7.79 1.80 -16.61
N SER A 32 8.43 0.74 -17.08
CA SER A 32 9.67 0.87 -17.85
C SER A 32 9.49 1.55 -19.21
N LYS A 33 8.24 1.65 -19.70
CA LYS A 33 7.87 2.31 -20.95
C LYS A 33 7.37 3.74 -20.75
N THR A 34 7.14 4.18 -19.51
CA THR A 34 6.79 5.57 -19.22
C THR A 34 7.98 6.49 -19.43
N ILE A 35 7.71 7.74 -19.85
CA ILE A 35 8.73 8.75 -20.10
C ILE A 35 9.35 9.21 -18.77
N ASP A 36 8.51 9.45 -17.78
CA ASP A 36 8.95 9.93 -16.48
C ASP A 36 9.51 8.78 -15.63
N ARG A 37 10.78 8.86 -15.36
CA ARG A 37 11.42 7.96 -14.38
C ARG A 37 11.40 8.63 -13.01
N VAL A 38 10.33 8.42 -12.27
CA VAL A 38 10.28 8.82 -10.87
C VAL A 38 11.09 7.79 -10.08
N SER A 39 12.33 8.15 -9.77
CA SER A 39 13.12 7.33 -8.84
C SER A 39 12.54 7.53 -7.45
N SER A 40 11.88 6.52 -6.92
CA SER A 40 11.67 6.46 -5.47
C SER A 40 13.04 6.69 -4.82
N GLY A 41 13.15 7.77 -4.03
CA GLY A 41 14.37 8.06 -3.29
C GLY A 41 14.86 6.81 -2.56
N SER A 42 16.15 6.78 -2.21
CA SER A 42 16.77 5.63 -1.54
C SER A 42 15.89 5.16 -0.36
N ARG A 43 15.00 4.20 -0.64
CA ARG A 43 14.19 3.56 0.40
C ARG A 43 15.13 2.80 1.31
N MET A 44 14.96 2.96 2.62
CA MET A 44 15.76 2.21 3.57
C MET A 44 15.35 0.73 3.50
N PHE A 45 16.32 -0.18 3.46
CA PHE A 45 16.10 -1.63 3.27
C PHE A 45 15.07 -2.22 4.23
N PHE A 46 14.91 -1.66 5.42
CA PHE A 46 13.91 -2.14 6.39
C PHE A 46 12.47 -1.77 5.99
N VAL A 47 12.26 -0.73 5.18
CA VAL A 47 10.94 -0.38 4.63
C VAL A 47 10.53 -1.44 3.59
N ASP A 48 11.44 -1.79 2.69
CA ASP A 48 11.19 -2.83 1.69
C ASP A 48 10.97 -4.20 2.34
N TRP A 49 11.72 -4.51 3.40
CA TRP A 49 11.54 -5.73 4.19
C TRP A 49 10.17 -5.74 4.89
N TYR A 50 9.77 -4.62 5.49
CA TYR A 50 8.47 -4.49 6.15
C TYR A 50 7.31 -4.62 5.15
N GLU A 51 7.39 -3.94 3.99
CA GLU A 51 6.40 -4.06 2.91
C GLU A 51 6.32 -5.51 2.39
N SER A 52 7.46 -6.19 2.27
CA SER A 52 7.51 -7.60 1.88
C SER A 52 6.81 -8.50 2.92
N MET A 53 7.05 -8.28 4.21
CA MET A 53 6.33 -9.00 5.28
C MET A 53 4.83 -8.71 5.26
N LEU A 54 4.45 -7.46 5.10
CA LEU A 54 3.04 -7.06 5.05
C LEU A 54 2.31 -7.75 3.90
N ASN A 55 2.99 -7.90 2.75
CA ASN A 55 2.44 -8.48 1.53
C ASN A 55 2.58 -10.02 1.43
N LEU A 56 3.12 -10.72 2.47
CA LEU A 56 3.16 -12.18 2.51
C LEU A 56 1.76 -12.81 2.46
N CYS A 57 0.78 -12.14 3.07
CA CYS A 57 -0.61 -12.57 3.07
C CYS A 57 -1.50 -11.38 2.70
N GLY A 58 -2.64 -11.66 2.05
CA GLY A 58 -3.70 -10.66 1.88
C GLY A 58 -4.41 -10.35 3.21
N ILE A 59 -5.34 -9.39 3.16
CA ILE A 59 -6.15 -8.96 4.32
C ILE A 59 -6.80 -10.16 5.02
N ASP A 60 -7.44 -11.03 4.22
CA ASP A 60 -8.12 -12.23 4.73
C ASP A 60 -7.14 -13.25 5.33
N GLY A 61 -5.95 -13.38 4.75
CA GLY A 61 -4.90 -14.25 5.26
C GLY A 61 -4.42 -13.81 6.64
N TRP A 62 -4.14 -12.52 6.83
CA TRP A 62 -3.76 -11.97 8.13
C TRP A 62 -4.89 -12.07 9.14
N ALA A 63 -6.15 -11.83 8.73
CA ALA A 63 -7.31 -12.02 9.59
C ALA A 63 -7.45 -13.49 10.03
N GLY A 64 -7.26 -14.44 9.11
CA GLY A 64 -7.26 -15.88 9.41
C GLY A 64 -6.18 -16.28 10.40
N ILE A 65 -4.93 -15.79 10.23
CA ILE A 65 -3.82 -16.00 11.18
C ILE A 65 -4.19 -15.41 12.56
N GLY A 66 -4.84 -14.24 12.59
CA GLY A 66 -5.32 -13.63 13.83
C GLY A 66 -6.30 -14.52 14.57
N VAL A 67 -7.33 -15.02 13.88
CA VAL A 67 -8.33 -15.93 14.49
C VAL A 67 -7.67 -17.23 14.96
N ALA A 68 -6.82 -17.85 14.14
CA ALA A 68 -6.15 -19.09 14.49
C ALA A 68 -5.24 -18.92 15.72
N SER A 69 -4.44 -17.84 15.75
CA SER A 69 -3.56 -17.54 16.89
C SER A 69 -4.33 -17.26 18.17
N PHE A 70 -5.50 -16.63 18.08
CA PHE A 70 -6.37 -16.41 19.22
C PHE A 70 -6.91 -17.73 19.81
N ILE A 71 -7.36 -18.66 18.94
CA ILE A 71 -7.81 -20.00 19.36
C ILE A 71 -6.67 -20.76 20.04
N VAL A 72 -5.48 -20.77 19.42
CA VAL A 72 -4.28 -21.44 19.98
C VAL A 72 -3.92 -20.82 21.33
N MET A 73 -3.99 -19.50 21.48
CA MET A 73 -3.76 -18.82 22.74
C MET A 73 -4.70 -19.33 23.83
N LEU A 74 -6.01 -19.43 23.55
CA LEU A 74 -6.98 -19.92 24.51
C LEU A 74 -6.71 -21.36 24.93
N LEU A 75 -6.35 -22.24 23.96
CA LEU A 75 -5.98 -23.61 24.25
C LEU A 75 -4.74 -23.71 25.15
N LEU A 76 -3.72 -22.88 24.89
CA LEU A 76 -2.49 -22.85 25.70
C LEU A 76 -2.74 -22.30 27.12
N ILE A 77 -3.63 -21.33 27.28
CA ILE A 77 -4.09 -20.85 28.56
C ILE A 77 -4.82 -21.97 29.31
N ALA A 78 -5.69 -22.74 28.65
CA ALA A 78 -6.34 -23.91 29.26
C ALA A 78 -5.32 -24.95 29.71
N VAL A 79 -4.30 -25.24 28.90
CA VAL A 79 -3.18 -26.13 29.30
C VAL A 79 -2.46 -25.62 30.55
N TYR A 80 -2.21 -24.31 30.62
CA TYR A 80 -1.57 -23.68 31.78
C TYR A 80 -2.36 -23.90 33.07
N PHE A 81 -3.69 -23.79 33.03
CA PHE A 81 -4.54 -23.93 34.23
C PHE A 81 -4.88 -25.39 34.57
N LEU A 82 -5.12 -26.23 33.56
CA LEU A 82 -5.61 -27.58 33.76
C LEU A 82 -4.50 -28.62 33.97
N CYS A 83 -3.29 -28.38 33.48
CA CYS A 83 -2.20 -29.34 33.61
C CYS A 83 -1.43 -29.18 34.92
N GLY A 84 -1.26 -30.26 35.66
CA GLY A 84 -0.46 -30.32 36.90
C GLY A 84 1.05 -30.37 36.68
N ARG A 85 1.53 -30.69 35.44
CA ARG A 85 2.97 -30.84 35.15
C ARG A 85 3.63 -29.50 34.90
N VAL A 86 4.69 -29.19 35.65
CA VAL A 86 5.41 -27.90 35.59
C VAL A 86 5.89 -27.58 34.15
N VAL A 87 6.36 -28.60 33.41
CA VAL A 87 6.83 -28.40 32.03
C VAL A 87 5.70 -27.94 31.10
N LEU A 88 4.52 -28.59 31.17
CA LEU A 88 3.36 -28.23 30.37
C LEU A 88 2.83 -26.83 30.71
N ARG A 89 2.87 -26.46 31.99
CA ARG A 89 2.50 -25.10 32.42
C ARG A 89 3.44 -24.05 31.83
N LYS A 90 4.76 -24.30 31.82
CA LYS A 90 5.72 -23.38 31.19
C LYS A 90 5.44 -23.26 29.69
N VAL A 91 5.24 -24.38 28.95
CA VAL A 91 4.89 -24.39 27.53
C VAL A 91 3.57 -23.62 27.33
N GLY A 92 2.55 -23.85 28.12
CA GLY A 92 1.28 -23.13 28.07
C GLY A 92 1.45 -21.62 28.19
N PHE A 93 2.23 -21.18 29.20
CA PHE A 93 2.45 -19.76 29.47
C PHE A 93 3.24 -19.07 28.35
N TYR A 94 4.42 -19.59 27.97
CA TYR A 94 5.23 -18.96 26.93
C TYR A 94 4.60 -19.09 25.54
N GLY A 95 3.94 -20.21 25.25
CA GLY A 95 3.20 -20.41 24.01
C GLY A 95 2.00 -19.46 23.89
N ALA A 96 1.24 -19.25 24.97
CA ALA A 96 0.14 -18.30 25.00
C ALA A 96 0.64 -16.86 24.76
N LEU A 97 1.77 -16.49 25.40
CA LEU A 97 2.39 -15.17 25.19
C LEU A 97 2.83 -14.97 23.73
N LEU A 98 3.48 -15.96 23.13
CA LEU A 98 3.88 -15.91 21.73
C LEU A 98 2.66 -15.81 20.79
N SER A 99 1.63 -16.64 21.03
CA SER A 99 0.38 -16.58 20.25
C SER A 99 -0.33 -15.23 20.38
N PHE A 100 -0.27 -14.61 21.54
CA PHE A 100 -0.81 -13.27 21.75
C PHE A 100 -0.06 -12.20 20.94
N VAL A 101 1.27 -12.29 20.87
CA VAL A 101 2.06 -11.38 20.04
C VAL A 101 1.71 -11.56 18.56
N ILE A 102 1.59 -12.81 18.09
CA ILE A 102 1.19 -13.11 16.70
C ILE A 102 -0.22 -12.56 16.42
N PHE A 103 -1.14 -12.71 17.35
CA PHE A 103 -2.50 -12.18 17.25
C PHE A 103 -2.49 -10.65 17.06
N ILE A 104 -1.75 -9.93 17.88
CA ILE A 104 -1.65 -8.47 17.76
C ILE A 104 -1.03 -8.07 16.42
N MET A 105 0.09 -8.69 16.04
CA MET A 105 0.80 -8.36 14.80
C MET A 105 -0.05 -8.62 13.57
N SER A 106 -0.76 -9.76 13.50
CA SER A 106 -1.62 -10.07 12.35
C SER A 106 -2.81 -9.10 12.24
N ASN A 107 -3.39 -8.67 13.38
CA ASN A 107 -4.45 -7.66 13.35
C ASN A 107 -3.93 -6.29 12.91
N LEU A 108 -2.73 -5.89 13.33
CA LEU A 108 -2.09 -4.64 12.87
C LEU A 108 -1.83 -4.68 11.37
N PHE A 109 -1.32 -5.78 10.83
CA PHE A 109 -1.07 -5.95 9.40
C PHE A 109 -2.37 -5.96 8.59
N ALA A 110 -3.40 -6.69 9.03
CA ALA A 110 -4.71 -6.67 8.40
C ALA A 110 -5.32 -5.26 8.38
N TRP A 111 -5.25 -4.55 9.51
CA TRP A 111 -5.75 -3.18 9.61
C TRP A 111 -5.01 -2.20 8.70
N GLN A 112 -3.68 -2.31 8.62
CA GLN A 112 -2.87 -1.45 7.77
C GLN A 112 -3.15 -1.69 6.28
N GLN A 113 -3.27 -2.97 5.85
CA GLN A 113 -3.64 -3.30 4.47
C GLN A 113 -5.05 -2.80 4.15
N LEU A 114 -6.02 -2.99 5.06
CA LEU A 114 -7.38 -2.49 4.87
C LEU A 114 -7.41 -0.97 4.76
N ARG A 115 -6.60 -0.27 5.57
CA ARG A 115 -6.47 1.18 5.50
C ARG A 115 -5.88 1.62 4.16
N ALA A 116 -4.81 0.98 3.70
CA ALA A 116 -4.20 1.24 2.40
C ALA A 116 -5.16 0.93 1.24
N PHE A 117 -5.95 -0.13 1.35
CA PHE A 117 -6.99 -0.48 0.38
C PHE A 117 -8.10 0.58 0.30
N ASN A 118 -8.51 1.15 1.41
CA ASN A 118 -9.56 2.18 1.48
C ASN A 118 -9.05 3.60 1.17
N ALA A 119 -7.76 3.84 1.24
CA ALA A 119 -7.15 5.12 0.90
C ALA A 119 -7.13 5.27 -0.62
N HIS A 120 -8.05 6.04 -1.18
CA HIS A 120 -8.08 6.43 -2.60
C HIS A 120 -7.17 7.65 -2.79
N ASP A 121 -5.93 7.54 -2.36
CA ASP A 121 -4.94 8.63 -2.33
C ASP A 121 -3.93 8.56 -3.47
N ARG A 122 -4.10 7.61 -4.41
CA ARG A 122 -3.24 7.47 -5.58
C ARG A 122 -3.99 7.82 -6.86
N ALA A 123 -3.27 8.39 -7.81
CA ALA A 123 -3.79 8.65 -9.15
C ALA A 123 -2.69 8.43 -10.19
N VAL A 124 -3.10 8.17 -11.42
CA VAL A 124 -2.20 8.04 -12.57
C VAL A 124 -2.52 9.12 -13.59
N VAL A 125 -1.50 9.75 -14.14
CA VAL A 125 -1.65 10.70 -15.23
C VAL A 125 -2.06 9.95 -16.51
N VAL A 126 -3.22 10.31 -17.05
CA VAL A 126 -3.81 9.66 -18.26
C VAL A 126 -3.72 10.51 -19.52
N ARG A 127 -3.19 11.72 -19.42
CA ARG A 127 -2.96 12.59 -20.56
C ARG A 127 -1.51 12.49 -21.05
N PRO A 128 -1.25 12.62 -22.35
CA PRO A 128 0.11 12.54 -22.91
C PRO A 128 1.10 13.47 -22.21
N SER A 129 0.63 14.65 -21.80
CA SER A 129 1.39 15.58 -20.96
C SER A 129 0.45 16.38 -20.07
N ALA A 130 0.82 16.56 -18.82
CA ALA A 130 0.08 17.33 -17.81
C ALA A 130 1.02 18.36 -17.18
N GLN A 131 0.65 19.64 -17.24
CA GLN A 131 1.40 20.70 -16.58
C GLN A 131 1.02 20.77 -15.11
N ILE A 132 2.00 20.59 -14.24
CA ILE A 132 1.84 20.73 -12.80
C ILE A 132 2.07 22.18 -12.42
N ARG A 133 1.14 22.75 -11.66
CA ARG A 133 1.14 24.15 -11.23
C ARG A 133 1.61 24.28 -9.79
N LYS A 134 2.14 25.46 -9.45
CA LYS A 134 2.53 25.73 -8.04
C LYS A 134 1.32 26.02 -7.15
N THR A 135 0.23 26.54 -7.73
CA THR A 135 -1.04 26.79 -7.02
C THR A 135 -2.23 26.35 -7.89
N PRO A 136 -3.41 26.06 -7.31
CA PRO A 136 -4.58 25.56 -8.04
C PRO A 136 -5.25 26.67 -8.88
N SER A 137 -4.52 27.18 -9.87
CA SER A 137 -4.98 28.25 -10.77
C SER A 137 -4.39 28.08 -12.17
N ASP A 138 -5.18 28.37 -13.19
CA ASP A 138 -4.74 28.35 -14.60
C ASP A 138 -3.67 29.40 -14.92
N THR A 139 -3.63 30.48 -14.14
CA THR A 139 -2.65 31.59 -14.31
C THR A 139 -1.36 31.34 -13.51
N SER A 140 -1.33 30.31 -12.66
CA SER A 140 -0.15 29.99 -11.87
C SER A 140 1.03 29.52 -12.73
N ALA A 141 2.25 29.80 -12.25
CA ALA A 141 3.46 29.32 -12.89
C ALA A 141 3.50 27.78 -12.94
N SER A 142 3.98 27.23 -14.06
CA SER A 142 4.27 25.79 -14.16
C SER A 142 5.43 25.43 -13.22
N ALA A 143 5.28 24.36 -12.48
CA ALA A 143 6.33 23.80 -11.62
C ALA A 143 7.17 22.79 -12.42
N PHE A 144 6.51 21.84 -13.06
CA PHE A 144 7.10 20.82 -13.95
C PHE A 144 6.00 20.21 -14.84
N VAL A 145 6.39 19.30 -15.71
CA VAL A 145 5.48 18.56 -16.59
C VAL A 145 5.56 17.08 -16.23
N LEU A 146 4.42 16.39 -16.23
CA LEU A 146 4.32 14.94 -16.12
C LEU A 146 3.72 14.36 -17.39
N HIS A 147 4.11 13.13 -17.69
CA HIS A 147 3.62 12.38 -18.85
C HIS A 147 2.70 11.24 -18.42
N GLU A 148 1.99 10.68 -19.40
CA GLU A 148 1.07 9.57 -19.16
C GLU A 148 1.76 8.37 -18.50
N GLY A 149 1.03 7.71 -17.58
CA GLY A 149 1.53 6.56 -16.84
C GLY A 149 2.31 6.91 -15.57
N THR A 150 2.50 8.19 -15.25
CA THR A 150 3.14 8.60 -14.00
C THR A 150 2.16 8.48 -12.85
N SER A 151 2.52 7.66 -11.84
CA SER A 151 1.75 7.53 -10.60
C SER A 151 2.10 8.65 -9.64
N VAL A 152 1.08 9.21 -8.97
CA VAL A 152 1.20 10.30 -8.02
C VAL A 152 0.34 10.03 -6.78
N VAL A 153 0.73 10.59 -5.64
CA VAL A 153 -0.05 10.56 -4.40
C VAL A 153 -0.85 11.84 -4.29
N ILE A 154 -2.16 11.73 -4.05
CA ILE A 154 -3.05 12.87 -3.82
C ILE A 154 -2.84 13.34 -2.39
N THR A 155 -2.47 14.61 -2.23
CA THR A 155 -2.26 15.23 -0.92
C THR A 155 -3.41 16.15 -0.53
N ASP A 156 -4.13 16.70 -1.51
CA ASP A 156 -5.27 17.59 -1.31
C ASP A 156 -6.28 17.43 -2.45
N SER A 157 -7.55 17.30 -2.09
CA SER A 157 -8.69 17.21 -3.02
C SER A 157 -9.80 18.23 -2.74
N LEU A 158 -9.55 19.20 -1.86
CA LEU A 158 -10.56 20.19 -1.43
C LEU A 158 -10.87 21.23 -2.51
N MET A 159 -9.93 21.48 -3.43
CA MET A 159 -10.09 22.48 -4.47
C MET A 159 -10.82 21.91 -5.69
N LYS A 160 -12.00 22.44 -5.99
CA LYS A 160 -12.83 21.98 -7.11
C LYS A 160 -12.07 22.07 -8.45
N GLY A 161 -11.92 20.92 -9.12
CA GLY A 161 -11.25 20.81 -10.42
C GLY A 161 -9.72 20.70 -10.35
N TRP A 162 -9.13 20.76 -9.16
CA TRP A 162 -7.69 20.63 -8.91
C TRP A 162 -7.42 19.58 -7.85
N LEU A 163 -6.29 18.88 -7.99
CA LEU A 163 -5.77 17.94 -7.02
C LEU A 163 -4.34 18.35 -6.65
N GLY A 164 -4.08 18.49 -5.37
CA GLY A 164 -2.72 18.57 -4.85
C GLY A 164 -2.07 17.20 -4.96
N ILE A 165 -0.90 17.14 -5.54
CA ILE A 165 -0.17 15.88 -5.76
C ILE A 165 1.24 15.95 -5.24
N ARG A 166 1.76 14.78 -4.86
CA ARG A 166 3.16 14.55 -4.51
C ARG A 166 3.68 13.32 -5.26
N LEU A 167 4.88 13.44 -5.81
CA LEU A 167 5.61 12.33 -6.41
C LEU A 167 6.45 11.59 -5.37
N ASP A 168 6.88 10.38 -5.70
CA ASP A 168 7.75 9.58 -4.83
C ASP A 168 9.16 10.20 -4.61
N ASP A 169 9.57 11.12 -5.49
CA ASP A 169 10.82 11.90 -5.34
C ASP A 169 10.65 13.15 -4.45
N GLY A 170 9.46 13.39 -3.92
CA GLY A 170 9.13 14.49 -3.01
C GLY A 170 8.71 15.79 -3.68
N ARG A 171 8.68 15.87 -5.02
CA ARG A 171 8.13 17.05 -5.72
C ARG A 171 6.63 17.14 -5.51
N GLU A 172 6.15 18.36 -5.26
CA GLU A 172 4.72 18.65 -5.04
C GLU A 172 4.20 19.68 -6.02
N GLY A 173 2.89 19.66 -6.25
CA GLY A 173 2.21 20.65 -7.09
C GLY A 173 0.73 20.33 -7.27
N TRP A 174 0.10 21.06 -8.17
CA TRP A 174 -1.33 20.97 -8.47
C TRP A 174 -1.57 20.53 -9.90
N ILE A 175 -2.45 19.55 -10.07
CA ILE A 175 -2.88 19.02 -11.38
C ILE A 175 -4.39 19.17 -11.53
N LYS A 176 -4.87 19.33 -12.76
CA LYS A 176 -6.31 19.31 -13.03
C LYS A 176 -6.87 17.90 -12.86
N SER A 177 -8.00 17.77 -12.18
CA SER A 177 -8.63 16.48 -11.90
C SER A 177 -8.99 15.67 -13.16
N ASN A 178 -9.22 16.34 -14.29
CA ASN A 178 -9.52 15.67 -15.57
C ASN A 178 -8.27 15.14 -16.32
N GLN A 179 -7.08 15.32 -15.78
CA GLN A 179 -5.82 14.85 -16.34
C GLN A 179 -5.29 13.57 -15.67
N VAL A 180 -5.93 13.17 -14.59
CA VAL A 180 -5.56 11.97 -13.80
C VAL A 180 -6.77 11.08 -13.61
N GLU A 181 -6.51 9.80 -13.40
CA GLU A 181 -7.49 8.82 -12.95
C GLU A 181 -7.11 8.35 -11.55
N VAL A 182 -8.04 8.49 -10.60
CA VAL A 182 -7.87 8.05 -9.20
C VAL A 182 -8.03 6.54 -9.12
N ILE A 183 -7.19 5.91 -8.29
CA ILE A 183 -7.11 4.46 -8.15
C ILE A 183 -7.70 4.03 -6.81
#